data_fbbf768e87b1bd53951a1ba9b9e47ee1
#
_entry.id   fbbf768e87b1bd53951a1ba9b9e47ee1
#
_cell.length_a   1.000
_cell.length_b   1.000
_cell.length_c   1.000
_cell.angle_alpha   90.00
_cell.angle_beta   90.00
_cell.angle_gamma   90.00
#
_symmetry.space_group_name_H-M   'P 1'
#
loop_
_entity.id
_entity.type
_entity.pdbx_description
1 polymer ?
#
loop_
_entity_poly.entity_id
_entity_poly.type
_entity_poly.pdbx_seq_one_letter_code
_entity_poly.pdbx_strand_id
1 'polypeptide(L)'
;MKNLNVIMILIDGARLDHVQKSDYYQKLKSDFSFISNLITYAPHTIASMHAILSGCYGTRTGTNSYWSTFKFKKNNFKTLTEYFHENQYYTLCDIVNQLVIPKQGFDEFLIHDEENDNLADRHCKLLEQMKEKENKNFFTFFQFSNIHTGIMNEVLKVYDNFSEDYFNNRELNEQRYDKLFKKSEIYLSKILEKIHSLHLDKNSLICIMSDHGISVGEKIGERAYGAFCYDYTLRTFGLMKWPKMIHNTISQQVRTIDLMPTILEILEIELDSSYELLDGESLLPLLNGEKTNENLAYSETANPLNDKKPPKEPNTISIRSSKWKLIINEYNNTKELYDLESDPLEKNNVVGKGLEIEDYLAKRLYEIKNKS
;
A
#
# COMPACT_ATOMS: atom_id res chain seq x y z
N MET A 1 24.52 -0.36 -3.44
CA MET A 1 24.87 0.52 -2.29
C MET A 1 24.71 -0.27 -0.99
N LYS A 2 25.65 -1.16 -0.74
CA LYS A 2 25.72 -1.94 0.51
C LYS A 2 25.90 -0.95 1.67
N ASN A 3 25.19 -1.12 2.77
CA ASN A 3 25.28 -0.37 4.02
C ASN A 3 24.36 0.88 4.17
N LEU A 4 23.15 0.87 3.63
CA LEU A 4 22.13 1.83 4.00
C LEU A 4 21.23 1.25 5.08
N ASN A 5 20.79 2.07 6.04
CA ASN A 5 19.63 1.73 6.83
C ASN A 5 18.36 1.79 5.96
N VAL A 6 17.30 1.15 6.39
CA VAL A 6 16.01 1.23 5.71
C VAL A 6 14.95 1.70 6.70
N ILE A 7 14.25 2.78 6.33
CA ILE A 7 13.16 3.36 7.11
C ILE A 7 11.91 3.32 6.24
N MET A 8 10.99 2.43 6.53
CA MET A 8 9.70 2.33 5.87
C MET A 8 8.61 2.94 6.74
N ILE A 9 7.82 3.87 6.18
CA ILE A 9 6.74 4.56 6.87
C ILE A 9 5.45 4.34 6.08
N LEU A 10 4.51 3.65 6.70
CA LEU A 10 3.15 3.45 6.19
C LEU A 10 2.24 4.54 6.73
N ILE A 11 1.59 5.28 5.85
CA ILE A 11 0.47 6.16 6.19
C ILE A 11 -0.82 5.42 5.83
N ASP A 12 -1.33 4.64 6.77
CA ASP A 12 -2.45 3.73 6.59
C ASP A 12 -3.71 4.49 6.14
N GLY A 13 -4.26 4.10 4.99
CA GLY A 13 -5.45 4.71 4.42
C GLY A 13 -5.27 6.10 3.81
N ALA A 14 -4.04 6.54 3.52
CA ALA A 14 -3.81 7.85 2.91
C ALA A 14 -4.15 7.88 1.42
N ARG A 15 -5.05 8.77 1.02
CA ARG A 15 -5.54 8.94 -0.36
C ARG A 15 -4.56 9.74 -1.21
N LEU A 16 -4.33 9.29 -2.43
CA LEU A 16 -3.48 9.98 -3.40
C LEU A 16 -3.98 11.38 -3.76
N ASP A 17 -5.29 11.58 -3.94
CA ASP A 17 -5.86 12.88 -4.31
C ASP A 17 -5.65 13.95 -3.23
N HIS A 18 -5.61 13.56 -1.95
CA HIS A 18 -5.26 14.44 -0.83
C HIS A 18 -3.75 14.73 -0.80
N VAL A 19 -2.92 13.72 -1.05
CA VAL A 19 -1.46 13.91 -1.22
C VAL A 19 -1.15 14.89 -2.37
N GLN A 20 -1.88 14.80 -3.48
CA GLN A 20 -1.71 15.70 -4.62
C GLN A 20 -2.14 17.14 -4.34
N LYS A 21 -3.11 17.37 -3.46
CA LYS A 21 -3.59 18.69 -3.03
C LYS A 21 -2.79 19.29 -1.87
N SER A 22 -2.07 18.47 -1.11
CA SER A 22 -1.34 18.88 0.09
C SER A 22 -0.07 19.65 -0.24
N ASP A 23 0.06 20.88 0.21
CA ASP A 23 1.30 21.68 0.08
C ASP A 23 2.49 21.00 0.76
N TYR A 24 2.24 20.30 1.87
CA TYR A 24 3.29 19.58 2.59
C TYR A 24 3.87 18.44 1.75
N TYR A 25 3.01 17.56 1.23
CA TYR A 25 3.46 16.45 0.39
C TYR A 25 4.04 16.93 -0.96
N GLN A 26 3.55 18.05 -1.52
CA GLN A 26 4.14 18.63 -2.72
C GLN A 26 5.58 19.10 -2.48
N LYS A 27 5.88 19.67 -1.30
CA LYS A 27 7.25 20.04 -0.91
C LYS A 27 8.18 18.84 -0.80
N LEU A 28 7.69 17.68 -0.34
CA LEU A 28 8.53 16.48 -0.24
C LEU A 28 9.04 15.99 -1.61
N LYS A 29 8.37 16.32 -2.71
CA LYS A 29 8.81 15.96 -4.07
C LYS A 29 10.14 16.60 -4.49
N SER A 30 10.59 17.65 -3.81
CA SER A 30 11.93 18.22 -4.06
C SER A 30 13.05 17.34 -3.51
N ASP A 31 12.75 16.50 -2.51
CA ASP A 31 13.72 15.68 -1.79
C ASP A 31 13.53 14.19 -1.98
N PHE A 32 12.40 13.77 -2.51
CA PHE A 32 12.02 12.37 -2.75
C PHE A 32 11.64 12.14 -4.20
N SER A 33 11.93 10.98 -4.75
CA SER A 33 11.20 10.52 -5.94
C SER A 33 9.77 10.21 -5.57
N PHE A 34 8.82 10.68 -6.40
CA PHE A 34 7.39 10.54 -6.18
C PHE A 34 6.76 9.57 -7.18
N ILE A 35 6.13 8.53 -6.68
CA ILE A 35 5.37 7.55 -7.46
C ILE A 35 3.90 7.90 -7.33
N SER A 36 3.31 8.43 -8.41
CA SER A 36 1.95 8.99 -8.42
C SER A 36 0.87 8.03 -8.97
N ASN A 37 1.26 6.83 -9.39
CA ASN A 37 0.36 5.83 -9.96
C ASN A 37 0.74 4.43 -9.47
N LEU A 38 0.76 4.27 -8.15
CA LEU A 38 1.13 3.05 -7.44
C LEU A 38 -0.14 2.27 -7.10
N ILE A 39 -0.35 1.12 -7.73
CA ILE A 39 -1.57 0.34 -7.57
C ILE A 39 -1.34 -0.76 -6.54
N THR A 40 -2.19 -0.77 -5.52
CA THR A 40 -2.13 -1.77 -4.46
C THR A 40 -2.89 -3.04 -4.83
N TYR A 41 -2.46 -4.16 -4.21
CA TYR A 41 -3.09 -5.47 -4.43
C TYR A 41 -4.50 -5.55 -3.84
N ALA A 42 -4.75 -4.95 -2.70
CA ALA A 42 -6.06 -5.03 -2.04
C ALA A 42 -6.47 -3.69 -1.43
N PRO A 43 -7.78 -3.40 -1.33
CA PRO A 43 -8.27 -2.17 -0.69
C PRO A 43 -8.33 -2.27 0.85
N HIS A 44 -7.42 -3.03 1.47
CA HIS A 44 -7.30 -3.18 2.93
C HIS A 44 -5.88 -3.60 3.32
N THR A 45 -5.46 -3.21 4.53
CA THR A 45 -4.07 -3.28 5.00
C THR A 45 -3.47 -4.69 4.97
N ILE A 46 -4.19 -5.69 5.47
CA ILE A 46 -3.61 -7.04 5.67
C ILE A 46 -3.10 -7.62 4.34
N ALA A 47 -3.95 -7.76 3.34
CA ALA A 47 -3.53 -8.37 2.07
C ALA A 47 -2.55 -7.48 1.30
N SER A 48 -2.72 -6.14 1.33
CA SER A 48 -1.79 -5.19 0.73
C SER A 48 -0.39 -5.34 1.31
N MET A 49 -0.26 -5.29 2.63
CA MET A 49 1.04 -5.31 3.29
C MET A 49 1.75 -6.65 3.16
N HIS A 50 1.01 -7.77 3.22
CA HIS A 50 1.59 -9.08 2.94
C HIS A 50 2.12 -9.17 1.49
N ALA A 51 1.38 -8.63 0.52
CA ALA A 51 1.83 -8.58 -0.87
C ALA A 51 3.05 -7.67 -1.06
N ILE A 52 3.08 -6.49 -0.43
CA ILE A 52 4.22 -5.56 -0.47
C ILE A 52 5.49 -6.20 0.09
N LEU A 53 5.40 -6.84 1.26
CA LEU A 53 6.56 -7.40 1.94
C LEU A 53 7.01 -8.76 1.38
N SER A 54 6.20 -9.42 0.55
CA SER A 54 6.57 -10.66 -0.15
C SER A 54 6.90 -10.44 -1.63
N GLY A 55 6.58 -9.28 -2.21
CA GLY A 55 6.71 -9.01 -3.64
C GLY A 55 5.80 -9.89 -4.52
N CYS A 56 4.76 -10.48 -3.94
CA CYS A 56 3.89 -11.44 -4.59
C CYS A 56 2.41 -11.20 -4.31
N TYR A 57 1.56 -11.55 -5.25
CA TYR A 57 0.12 -11.50 -5.05
C TYR A 57 -0.37 -12.50 -4.01
N GLY A 58 -1.38 -12.13 -3.23
CA GLY A 58 -1.96 -12.96 -2.20
C GLY A 58 -2.60 -14.24 -2.71
N THR A 59 -3.06 -14.29 -3.96
CA THR A 59 -3.49 -15.52 -4.66
C THR A 59 -2.43 -16.62 -4.58
N ARG A 60 -1.16 -16.27 -4.70
CA ARG A 60 -0.02 -17.20 -4.60
C ARG A 60 0.41 -17.44 -3.17
N THR A 61 0.54 -16.34 -2.39
CA THR A 61 1.06 -16.42 -1.01
C THR A 61 0.07 -16.99 -0.01
N GLY A 62 -1.23 -16.98 -0.34
CA GLY A 62 -2.33 -17.44 0.52
C GLY A 62 -3.00 -16.33 1.34
N THR A 63 -2.46 -15.09 1.36
CA THR A 63 -3.06 -13.94 2.08
C THR A 63 -3.81 -13.04 1.11
N ASN A 64 -5.01 -13.44 0.72
CA ASN A 64 -5.83 -12.81 -0.32
C ASN A 64 -7.16 -12.23 0.20
N SER A 65 -7.41 -12.32 1.49
CA SER A 65 -8.62 -11.77 2.12
C SER A 65 -8.31 -11.34 3.56
N TYR A 66 -9.22 -10.60 4.17
CA TYR A 66 -9.05 -10.09 5.54
C TYR A 66 -8.75 -11.18 6.57
N TRP A 67 -9.35 -12.39 6.40
CA TRP A 67 -9.19 -13.51 7.34
C TRP A 67 -8.15 -14.54 6.90
N SER A 68 -7.38 -14.28 5.86
CA SER A 68 -6.42 -15.26 5.32
C SER A 68 -4.97 -15.06 5.78
N THR A 69 -4.69 -14.17 6.73
CA THR A 69 -3.34 -13.93 7.28
C THR A 69 -2.63 -15.22 7.69
N PHE A 70 -3.33 -16.14 8.31
CA PHE A 70 -2.76 -17.42 8.76
C PHE A 70 -2.48 -18.41 7.63
N LYS A 71 -2.89 -18.11 6.42
CA LYS A 71 -2.65 -18.93 5.23
C LYS A 71 -1.33 -18.56 4.51
N PHE A 72 -0.59 -17.56 4.98
CA PHE A 72 0.68 -17.15 4.37
C PHE A 72 1.65 -18.32 4.27
N LYS A 73 2.05 -18.66 3.03
CA LYS A 73 2.91 -19.81 2.72
C LYS A 73 4.39 -19.47 2.97
N LYS A 74 4.76 -19.25 4.23
CA LYS A 74 6.08 -18.78 4.67
C LYS A 74 7.28 -19.63 4.21
N ASN A 75 7.07 -20.91 3.91
CA ASN A 75 8.14 -21.77 3.40
C ASN A 75 8.38 -21.64 1.90
N ASN A 76 7.45 -20.99 1.19
CA ASN A 76 7.52 -20.80 -0.26
C ASN A 76 7.88 -19.36 -0.62
N PHE A 77 7.50 -18.39 0.22
CA PHE A 77 7.68 -16.97 -0.05
C PHE A 77 8.49 -16.32 1.07
N LYS A 78 9.65 -15.79 0.72
CA LYS A 78 10.53 -15.07 1.63
C LYS A 78 10.13 -13.60 1.70
N THR A 79 10.04 -13.07 2.90
CA THR A 79 9.66 -11.67 3.11
C THR A 79 10.86 -10.73 3.02
N LEU A 80 10.61 -9.46 2.71
CA LEU A 80 11.63 -8.40 2.72
C LEU A 80 12.39 -8.37 4.05
N THR A 81 11.68 -8.60 5.17
CA THR A 81 12.27 -8.59 6.51
C THR A 81 13.21 -9.77 6.74
N GLU A 82 12.88 -10.95 6.20
CA GLU A 82 13.80 -12.10 6.26
C GLU A 82 15.07 -11.84 5.46
N TYR A 83 14.97 -11.20 4.28
CA TYR A 83 16.16 -10.77 3.55
C TYR A 83 17.03 -9.83 4.38
N PHE A 84 16.42 -8.85 5.06
CA PHE A 84 17.19 -7.94 5.93
C PHE A 84 17.83 -8.66 7.10
N HIS A 85 17.12 -9.53 7.79
CA HIS A 85 17.63 -10.27 8.94
C HIS A 85 18.84 -11.14 8.54
N GLU A 86 18.74 -11.85 7.43
CA GLU A 86 19.86 -12.67 6.90
C GLU A 86 21.06 -11.83 6.45
N ASN A 87 20.82 -10.60 6.00
CA ASN A 87 21.89 -9.63 5.67
C ASN A 87 22.36 -8.83 6.91
N GLN A 88 22.09 -9.33 8.12
CA GLN A 88 22.56 -8.82 9.40
C GLN A 88 22.01 -7.43 9.77
N TYR A 89 20.90 -7.00 9.18
CA TYR A 89 20.17 -5.84 9.67
C TYR A 89 19.54 -6.14 11.02
N TYR A 90 19.50 -5.14 11.89
CA TYR A 90 18.62 -5.17 13.03
C TYR A 90 17.23 -4.73 12.60
N THR A 91 16.21 -5.54 12.84
CA THR A 91 14.88 -5.36 12.25
C THR A 91 13.83 -5.08 13.30
N LEU A 92 13.14 -3.93 13.18
CA LEU A 92 12.10 -3.49 14.11
C LEU A 92 10.84 -3.07 13.36
N CYS A 93 9.67 -3.42 13.87
CA CYS A 93 8.41 -2.78 13.46
C CYS A 93 7.65 -2.22 14.66
N ASP A 94 6.84 -1.18 14.41
CA ASP A 94 5.82 -0.68 15.32
C ASP A 94 4.52 -0.48 14.55
N ILE A 95 3.52 -1.30 14.86
CA ILE A 95 2.28 -1.45 14.11
C ILE A 95 1.07 -1.57 15.04
N VAL A 96 -0.14 -1.36 14.50
CA VAL A 96 -1.38 -1.36 15.29
C VAL A 96 -1.83 -2.77 15.70
N ASN A 97 -1.50 -3.79 14.90
CA ASN A 97 -1.97 -5.15 15.14
C ASN A 97 -1.01 -6.18 14.51
N GLN A 98 -0.80 -7.30 15.20
CA GLN A 98 0.08 -8.38 14.74
C GLN A 98 -0.29 -9.03 13.40
N LEU A 99 -1.48 -8.76 12.87
CA LEU A 99 -1.95 -9.31 11.60
C LEU A 99 -1.61 -8.43 10.39
N VAL A 100 -1.18 -7.18 10.63
CA VAL A 100 -0.92 -6.17 9.58
C VAL A 100 0.16 -6.63 8.60
N ILE A 101 1.24 -7.22 9.11
CA ILE A 101 2.39 -7.67 8.31
C ILE A 101 2.82 -9.09 8.70
N PRO A 102 3.55 -9.80 7.78
CA PRO A 102 4.22 -11.04 8.13
C PRO A 102 5.22 -10.82 9.28
N LYS A 103 5.21 -11.72 10.28
CA LYS A 103 6.05 -11.57 11.48
C LYS A 103 7.51 -12.03 11.26
N GLN A 104 7.77 -12.76 10.19
CA GLN A 104 9.05 -13.38 9.93
C GLN A 104 10.17 -12.33 9.78
N GLY A 105 11.34 -12.61 10.34
CA GLY A 105 12.55 -11.82 10.18
C GLY A 105 12.64 -10.55 11.05
N PHE A 106 11.69 -10.29 11.94
CA PHE A 106 11.80 -9.18 12.89
C PHE A 106 12.50 -9.60 14.20
N ASP A 107 13.49 -8.81 14.62
CA ASP A 107 14.13 -8.91 15.94
C ASP A 107 13.21 -8.31 17.01
N GLU A 108 12.59 -7.15 16.74
CA GLU A 108 11.59 -6.51 17.60
C GLU A 108 10.27 -6.28 16.83
N PHE A 109 9.19 -6.82 17.39
CA PHE A 109 7.85 -6.70 16.83
C PHE A 109 6.93 -6.03 17.84
N LEU A 110 6.78 -4.71 17.71
CA LEU A 110 6.07 -3.87 18.66
C LEU A 110 4.64 -3.58 18.18
N ILE A 111 3.74 -3.52 19.14
CA ILE A 111 2.33 -3.13 18.91
C ILE A 111 2.08 -1.84 19.69
N HIS A 112 1.60 -0.82 18.98
CA HIS A 112 1.17 0.44 19.62
C HIS A 112 -0.33 0.42 19.94
N ASP A 113 -0.69 1.22 20.93
CA ASP A 113 -2.10 1.51 21.23
C ASP A 113 -2.57 2.64 20.30
N GLU A 114 -3.42 2.29 19.32
CA GLU A 114 -3.93 3.21 18.32
C GLU A 114 -4.79 4.36 18.88
N GLU A 115 -5.35 4.20 20.09
CA GLU A 115 -6.20 5.19 20.75
C GLU A 115 -5.39 6.15 21.63
N ASN A 116 -4.34 5.64 22.32
CA ASN A 116 -3.66 6.36 23.39
C ASN A 116 -2.22 6.76 23.08
N ASP A 117 -1.53 6.07 22.18
CA ASP A 117 -0.13 6.39 21.86
C ASP A 117 0.00 7.64 20.98
N ASN A 118 0.92 8.53 21.34
CA ASN A 118 1.40 9.57 20.43
C ASN A 118 2.44 8.95 19.50
N LEU A 119 1.98 8.53 18.30
CA LEU A 119 2.83 7.81 17.33
C LEU A 119 4.05 8.63 16.89
N ALA A 120 3.97 9.95 16.79
CA ALA A 120 5.11 10.77 16.41
C ALA A 120 6.21 10.73 17.50
N ASP A 121 5.84 10.89 18.75
CA ASP A 121 6.79 10.85 19.86
C ASP A 121 7.37 9.44 20.05
N ARG A 122 6.52 8.41 19.90
CA ARG A 122 6.90 7.01 19.99
C ARG A 122 7.91 6.62 18.92
N HIS A 123 7.61 6.90 17.65
CA HIS A 123 8.49 6.57 16.52
C HIS A 123 9.79 7.42 16.55
N CYS A 124 9.75 8.68 17.02
CA CYS A 124 10.97 9.47 17.24
C CYS A 124 11.91 8.80 18.24
N LYS A 125 11.39 8.27 19.37
CA LYS A 125 12.18 7.53 20.36
C LYS A 125 12.76 6.24 19.79
N LEU A 126 11.97 5.50 18.99
CA LEU A 126 12.46 4.29 18.32
C LEU A 126 13.59 4.60 17.33
N LEU A 127 13.52 5.72 16.59
CA LEU A 127 14.62 6.16 15.71
C LEU A 127 15.90 6.49 16.51
N GLU A 128 15.78 7.10 17.69
CA GLU A 128 16.91 7.32 18.59
C GLU A 128 17.56 6.01 19.03
N GLN A 129 16.75 5.05 19.47
CA GLN A 129 17.21 3.71 19.85
C GLN A 129 17.90 2.97 18.69
N MET A 130 17.36 3.10 17.45
CA MET A 130 17.98 2.50 16.28
C MET A 130 19.33 3.15 15.96
N LYS A 131 19.45 4.47 16.12
CA LYS A 131 20.70 5.19 15.91
C LYS A 131 21.80 4.74 16.89
N GLU A 132 21.44 4.38 18.12
CA GLU A 132 22.38 3.88 19.13
C GLU A 132 22.94 2.49 18.83
N LYS A 133 22.33 1.73 17.91
CA LYS A 133 22.83 0.42 17.46
C LYS A 133 23.95 0.54 16.41
N GLU A 134 25.03 1.27 16.76
CA GLU A 134 26.07 1.79 15.86
C GLU A 134 26.78 0.77 14.97
N ASN A 135 26.73 -0.53 15.29
CA ASN A 135 27.51 -1.57 14.61
C ASN A 135 26.73 -2.36 13.55
N LYS A 136 25.48 -2.03 13.29
CA LYS A 136 24.62 -2.73 12.32
C LYS A 136 23.74 -1.74 11.57
N ASN A 137 23.54 -2.02 10.29
CA ASN A 137 22.43 -1.40 9.59
C ASN A 137 21.11 -1.87 10.21
N PHE A 138 20.09 -1.04 10.13
CA PHE A 138 18.77 -1.39 10.64
C PHE A 138 17.69 -1.24 9.57
N PHE A 139 16.63 -1.99 9.75
CA PHE A 139 15.35 -1.82 9.11
C PHE A 139 14.29 -1.44 10.14
N THR A 140 13.59 -0.34 9.92
CA THR A 140 12.41 0.00 10.71
C THR A 140 11.18 0.10 9.82
N PHE A 141 10.08 -0.47 10.29
CA PHE A 141 8.76 -0.32 9.70
C PHE A 141 7.82 0.36 10.70
N PHE A 142 7.35 1.56 10.37
CA PHE A 142 6.43 2.34 11.20
C PHE A 142 5.08 2.50 10.52
N GLN A 143 4.00 2.14 11.22
CA GLN A 143 2.64 2.37 10.77
C GLN A 143 2.05 3.59 11.47
N PHE A 144 1.68 4.59 10.70
CA PHE A 144 0.84 5.69 11.16
C PHE A 144 -0.63 5.30 10.97
N SER A 145 -1.28 4.83 12.05
CA SER A 145 -2.63 4.25 12.04
C SER A 145 -3.76 5.27 12.32
N ASN A 146 -3.46 6.53 12.63
CA ASN A 146 -4.47 7.48 13.10
C ASN A 146 -5.59 7.79 12.09
N ILE A 147 -5.34 7.67 10.76
CA ILE A 147 -6.41 7.81 9.76
C ILE A 147 -7.35 6.60 9.90
N HIS A 148 -6.77 5.39 9.91
CA HIS A 148 -7.52 4.14 10.10
C HIS A 148 -8.38 4.18 11.37
N THR A 149 -7.78 4.50 12.52
CA THR A 149 -8.48 4.61 13.82
C THR A 149 -9.61 5.62 13.78
N GLY A 150 -9.36 6.81 13.20
CA GLY A 150 -10.40 7.82 13.05
C GLY A 150 -11.56 7.35 12.17
N ILE A 151 -11.27 6.72 11.04
CA ILE A 151 -12.30 6.13 10.16
C ILE A 151 -13.04 5.00 10.86
N MET A 152 -12.35 4.15 11.63
CA MET A 152 -13.02 3.13 12.43
C MET A 152 -14.02 3.77 13.41
N ASN A 153 -13.62 4.77 14.15
CA ASN A 153 -14.44 5.39 15.18
C ASN A 153 -15.56 6.27 14.63
N GLU A 154 -15.29 7.09 13.62
CA GLU A 154 -16.22 8.07 13.10
C GLU A 154 -17.13 7.52 11.98
N VAL A 155 -16.73 6.42 11.32
CA VAL A 155 -17.46 5.88 10.16
C VAL A 155 -17.85 4.41 10.36
N LEU A 156 -16.86 3.50 10.56
CA LEU A 156 -17.14 2.05 10.53
C LEU A 156 -17.98 1.57 11.72
N LYS A 157 -17.86 2.20 12.90
CA LYS A 157 -18.68 1.90 14.08
C LYS A 157 -20.05 2.59 14.06
N VAL A 158 -20.24 3.61 13.19
CA VAL A 158 -21.43 4.48 13.20
C VAL A 158 -22.40 4.14 12.07
N TYR A 159 -21.90 3.88 10.88
CA TYR A 159 -22.69 3.66 9.67
C TYR A 159 -22.54 2.22 9.16
N ASP A 160 -23.49 1.74 8.38
CA ASP A 160 -23.35 0.54 7.55
C ASP A 160 -23.04 0.89 6.08
N ASN A 161 -22.81 -0.13 5.23
CA ASN A 161 -22.43 0.08 3.83
C ASN A 161 -23.54 0.64 2.95
N PHE A 162 -24.75 0.82 3.46
CA PHE A 162 -25.93 1.31 2.74
C PHE A 162 -26.64 2.46 3.47
N SER A 163 -25.99 3.04 4.52
CA SER A 163 -26.56 4.13 5.31
C SER A 163 -26.78 5.38 4.44
N GLU A 164 -28.04 5.75 4.21
CA GLU A 164 -28.39 6.95 3.45
C GLU A 164 -27.76 8.21 4.03
N ASP A 165 -27.73 8.34 5.36
CA ASP A 165 -27.11 9.46 6.07
C ASP A 165 -25.62 9.61 5.77
N TYR A 166 -24.92 8.53 5.48
CA TYR A 166 -23.51 8.58 5.07
C TYR A 166 -23.35 8.99 3.61
N PHE A 167 -24.04 8.28 2.70
CA PHE A 167 -23.83 8.48 1.26
C PHE A 167 -24.43 9.79 0.74
N ASN A 168 -25.48 10.33 1.39
CA ASN A 168 -26.08 11.62 1.06
C ASN A 168 -25.27 12.82 1.61
N ASN A 169 -24.30 12.60 2.51
CA ASN A 169 -23.49 13.64 3.15
C ASN A 169 -22.00 13.58 2.77
N ARG A 170 -21.70 13.42 1.48
CA ARG A 170 -20.35 13.27 0.98
C ARG A 170 -19.41 14.41 1.42
N GLU A 171 -19.87 15.67 1.39
CA GLU A 171 -19.07 16.81 1.83
C GLU A 171 -18.63 16.67 3.31
N LEU A 172 -19.51 16.20 4.19
CA LEU A 172 -19.17 15.94 5.59
C LEU A 172 -18.15 14.80 5.72
N ASN A 173 -18.25 13.77 4.89
CA ASN A 173 -17.31 12.66 4.90
C ASN A 173 -15.91 13.13 4.43
N GLU A 174 -15.85 13.98 3.40
CA GLU A 174 -14.59 14.62 2.95
C GLU A 174 -13.98 15.45 4.09
N GLN A 175 -14.77 16.29 4.77
CA GLN A 175 -14.28 17.10 5.90
C GLN A 175 -13.76 16.26 7.07
N ARG A 176 -14.39 15.10 7.36
CA ARG A 176 -13.88 14.14 8.36
C ARG A 176 -12.53 13.59 7.93
N TYR A 177 -12.44 13.15 6.69
CA TYR A 177 -11.21 12.60 6.15
C TYR A 177 -10.09 13.64 6.11
N ASP A 178 -10.35 14.87 5.67
CA ASP A 178 -9.39 15.98 5.67
C ASP A 178 -8.74 16.22 7.04
N LYS A 179 -9.54 16.20 8.10
CA LYS A 179 -9.05 16.36 9.48
C LYS A 179 -8.10 15.22 9.88
N LEU A 180 -8.42 13.99 9.48
CA LEU A 180 -7.61 12.82 9.77
C LEU A 180 -6.32 12.84 8.93
N PHE A 181 -6.43 13.17 7.65
CA PHE A 181 -5.30 13.28 6.74
C PHE A 181 -4.29 14.34 7.21
N LYS A 182 -4.77 15.48 7.71
CA LYS A 182 -3.90 16.55 8.24
C LYS A 182 -3.02 16.07 9.40
N LYS A 183 -3.45 15.09 10.18
CA LYS A 183 -2.62 14.48 11.23
C LYS A 183 -1.41 13.76 10.65
N SER A 184 -1.51 13.19 9.44
CA SER A 184 -0.38 12.54 8.78
C SER A 184 0.71 13.52 8.37
N GLU A 185 0.36 14.74 7.95
CA GLU A 185 1.34 15.78 7.62
C GLU A 185 2.13 16.20 8.87
N ILE A 186 1.44 16.40 10.00
CA ILE A 186 2.07 16.74 11.28
C ILE A 186 2.99 15.61 11.74
N TYR A 187 2.54 14.36 11.63
CA TYR A 187 3.33 13.18 11.96
C TYR A 187 4.60 13.11 11.11
N LEU A 188 4.45 13.16 9.78
CA LEU A 188 5.59 13.07 8.86
C LEU A 188 6.59 14.21 9.05
N SER A 189 6.12 15.44 9.31
CA SER A 189 7.02 16.56 9.61
C SER A 189 7.93 16.23 10.78
N LYS A 190 7.37 15.78 11.92
CA LYS A 190 8.13 15.40 13.11
C LYS A 190 9.11 14.25 12.85
N ILE A 191 8.67 13.22 12.14
CA ILE A 191 9.51 12.05 11.84
C ILE A 191 10.68 12.43 10.91
N LEU A 192 10.43 13.19 9.85
CA LEU A 192 11.48 13.62 8.92
C LEU A 192 12.46 14.59 9.57
N GLU A 193 11.97 15.51 10.42
CA GLU A 193 12.83 16.37 11.26
C GLU A 193 13.72 15.53 12.20
N LYS A 194 13.17 14.49 12.82
CA LYS A 194 13.94 13.57 13.69
C LYS A 194 14.99 12.80 12.88
N ILE A 195 14.63 12.24 11.73
CA ILE A 195 15.55 11.55 10.82
C ILE A 195 16.72 12.47 10.43
N HIS A 196 16.42 13.74 10.11
CA HIS A 196 17.43 14.73 9.76
C HIS A 196 18.33 15.09 10.96
N SER A 197 17.75 15.33 12.13
CA SER A 197 18.51 15.69 13.35
C SER A 197 19.46 14.57 13.82
N LEU A 198 19.11 13.31 13.54
CA LEU A 198 19.94 12.14 13.79
C LEU A 198 20.94 11.83 12.64
N HIS A 199 20.94 12.65 11.59
CA HIS A 199 21.72 12.44 10.35
C HIS A 199 21.47 11.10 9.66
N LEU A 200 20.30 10.50 9.88
CA LEU A 200 19.89 9.24 9.24
C LEU A 200 19.56 9.42 7.77
N ASP A 201 19.14 10.60 7.33
CA ASP A 201 18.90 10.96 5.93
C ASP A 201 20.13 10.80 5.01
N LYS A 202 21.34 10.80 5.57
CA LYS A 202 22.60 10.69 4.84
C LYS A 202 23.02 9.25 4.51
N ASN A 203 22.46 8.28 5.23
CA ASN A 203 22.82 6.88 5.13
C ASN A 203 21.63 5.92 5.19
N SER A 204 20.45 6.39 4.80
CA SER A 204 19.24 5.56 4.80
C SER A 204 18.52 5.60 3.46
N LEU A 205 17.90 4.48 3.11
CA LEU A 205 16.78 4.42 2.18
C LEU A 205 15.50 4.69 2.98
N ILE A 206 14.81 5.77 2.64
CA ILE A 206 13.54 6.15 3.26
C ILE A 206 12.42 5.89 2.24
N CYS A 207 11.43 5.10 2.63
CA CYS A 207 10.24 4.81 1.84
C CYS A 207 8.99 5.21 2.61
N ILE A 208 8.22 6.16 2.09
CA ILE A 208 6.93 6.59 2.64
C ILE A 208 5.86 6.18 1.64
N MET A 209 4.83 5.48 2.10
CA MET A 209 3.77 4.98 1.21
C MET A 209 2.42 4.88 1.90
N SER A 210 1.37 4.68 1.11
CA SER A 210 0.10 4.18 1.60
C SER A 210 -0.16 2.78 1.07
N ASP A 211 -0.82 1.95 1.86
CA ASP A 211 -1.22 0.59 1.51
C ASP A 211 -2.53 0.55 0.72
N HIS A 212 -3.47 1.46 1.02
CA HIS A 212 -4.72 1.66 0.30
C HIS A 212 -5.27 3.07 0.59
N GLY A 213 -6.31 3.47 -0.11
CA GLY A 213 -7.08 4.68 0.17
C GLY A 213 -8.37 4.39 0.95
N ILE A 214 -9.17 5.43 1.14
CA ILE A 214 -10.44 5.39 1.88
C ILE A 214 -11.56 5.94 1.00
N SER A 215 -12.71 5.26 0.93
CA SER A 215 -13.95 5.81 0.37
C SER A 215 -14.53 6.87 1.30
N VAL A 216 -14.99 7.96 0.74
CA VAL A 216 -15.75 9.01 1.42
C VAL A 216 -17.20 9.05 0.92
N GLY A 217 -17.68 7.90 0.39
CA GLY A 217 -19.04 7.75 -0.12
C GLY A 217 -19.15 7.84 -1.65
N GLU A 218 -18.08 7.52 -2.40
CA GLU A 218 -18.09 7.53 -3.87
C GLU A 218 -19.04 6.50 -4.46
N LYS A 219 -19.09 5.31 -3.86
CA LYS A 219 -19.96 4.20 -4.29
C LYS A 219 -20.77 3.66 -3.12
N ILE A 220 -22.09 3.59 -3.28
CA ILE A 220 -22.98 2.95 -2.29
C ILE A 220 -22.55 1.48 -2.14
N GLY A 221 -22.44 1.02 -0.90
CA GLY A 221 -21.94 -0.31 -0.59
C GLY A 221 -20.53 -0.31 0.02
N GLU A 222 -19.81 0.83 -0.02
CA GLU A 222 -18.50 0.97 0.63
C GLU A 222 -18.39 2.31 1.36
N ARG A 223 -18.59 2.28 2.68
CA ARG A 223 -18.50 3.48 3.54
C ARG A 223 -17.07 3.90 3.88
N ALA A 224 -16.09 3.01 3.68
CA ALA A 224 -14.69 3.31 3.97
C ALA A 224 -13.74 2.57 3.01
N TYR A 225 -13.53 1.27 3.18
CA TYR A 225 -12.60 0.45 2.38
C TYR A 225 -12.94 -1.03 2.45
N GLY A 226 -12.31 -1.82 1.59
CA GLY A 226 -12.33 -3.29 1.66
C GLY A 226 -13.46 -3.97 0.90
N ALA A 227 -14.45 -3.24 0.38
CA ALA A 227 -15.58 -3.83 -0.34
C ALA A 227 -15.37 -3.89 -1.85
N PHE A 228 -14.80 -2.86 -2.44
CA PHE A 228 -14.68 -2.72 -3.89
C PHE A 228 -13.24 -2.50 -4.34
N CYS A 229 -13.03 -2.64 -5.66
CA CYS A 229 -11.74 -2.45 -6.32
C CYS A 229 -11.69 -1.17 -7.17
N TYR A 230 -12.17 -0.03 -6.65
CA TYR A 230 -12.06 1.27 -7.36
C TYR A 230 -10.78 2.02 -7.02
N ASP A 231 -10.40 2.98 -7.87
CA ASP A 231 -9.14 3.72 -7.75
C ASP A 231 -9.04 4.58 -6.48
N TYR A 232 -10.14 5.04 -5.89
CA TYR A 232 -10.09 5.80 -4.65
C TYR A 232 -9.55 5.00 -3.45
N THR A 233 -9.57 3.65 -3.52
CA THR A 233 -8.93 2.77 -2.55
C THR A 233 -7.68 2.09 -3.09
N LEU A 234 -7.61 1.77 -4.40
CA LEU A 234 -6.50 1.00 -4.97
C LEU A 234 -5.33 1.85 -5.49
N ARG A 235 -5.58 3.09 -5.92
CA ARG A 235 -4.51 3.96 -6.42
C ARG A 235 -3.89 4.74 -5.29
N THR A 236 -2.70 4.33 -4.89
CA THR A 236 -1.92 4.89 -3.79
C THR A 236 -0.72 5.71 -4.29
N PHE A 237 0.18 6.05 -3.39
CA PHE A 237 1.42 6.77 -3.69
C PHE A 237 2.61 6.16 -2.98
N GLY A 238 3.80 6.49 -3.48
CA GLY A 238 5.07 6.21 -2.84
C GLY A 238 6.01 7.41 -2.93
N LEU A 239 6.80 7.61 -1.90
CA LEU A 239 7.91 8.56 -1.85
C LEU A 239 9.16 7.78 -1.44
N MET A 240 10.22 7.87 -2.25
CA MET A 240 11.47 7.17 -1.98
C MET A 240 12.65 8.13 -2.01
N LYS A 241 13.57 7.98 -1.04
CA LYS A 241 14.80 8.78 -0.95
C LYS A 241 15.95 7.90 -0.47
N TRP A 242 17.10 8.02 -1.13
CA TRP A 242 18.37 7.45 -0.68
C TRP A 242 19.54 8.34 -1.14
N PRO A 243 20.74 8.21 -0.53
CA PRO A 243 21.88 9.05 -0.93
C PRO A 243 22.25 8.89 -2.41
N LYS A 244 22.50 10.03 -3.07
CA LYS A 244 22.92 10.09 -4.49
C LYS A 244 21.88 9.62 -5.51
N MET A 245 20.61 9.47 -5.13
CA MET A 245 19.53 9.19 -6.09
C MET A 245 19.28 10.37 -7.02
N ILE A 246 18.70 10.09 -8.16
CA ILE A 246 18.10 11.10 -9.05
C ILE A 246 16.65 11.29 -8.59
N HIS A 247 16.26 12.54 -8.32
CA HIS A 247 14.85 12.83 -7.99
C HIS A 247 14.01 12.74 -9.25
N ASN A 248 12.96 11.94 -9.21
CA ASN A 248 12.08 11.72 -10.36
C ASN A 248 10.61 11.60 -9.92
N THR A 249 9.71 11.95 -10.83
CA THR A 249 8.27 11.68 -10.67
C THR A 249 7.87 10.57 -11.62
N ILE A 250 7.46 9.43 -11.07
CA ILE A 250 6.95 8.30 -11.82
C ILE A 250 5.44 8.43 -11.95
N SER A 251 4.96 8.73 -13.16
CA SER A 251 3.53 8.78 -13.51
C SER A 251 3.05 7.51 -14.23
N GLN A 252 3.97 6.71 -14.76
CA GLN A 252 3.66 5.38 -15.28
C GLN A 252 3.04 4.52 -14.16
N GLN A 253 2.03 3.72 -14.50
CA GLN A 253 1.48 2.76 -13.56
C GLN A 253 2.52 1.75 -13.13
N VAL A 254 2.61 1.54 -11.82
CA VAL A 254 3.42 0.51 -11.17
C VAL A 254 2.61 -0.11 -10.02
N ARG A 255 3.12 -1.19 -9.43
CA ARG A 255 2.39 -1.97 -8.44
C ARG A 255 3.09 -1.92 -7.08
N THR A 256 2.35 -2.00 -6.00
CA THR A 256 2.95 -2.02 -4.65
C THR A 256 3.84 -3.25 -4.43
N ILE A 257 3.58 -4.37 -5.09
CA ILE A 257 4.45 -5.56 -5.07
C ILE A 257 5.84 -5.32 -5.69
N ASP A 258 6.00 -4.26 -6.49
CA ASP A 258 7.26 -3.88 -7.13
C ASP A 258 8.23 -3.20 -6.12
N LEU A 259 7.73 -2.78 -4.94
CA LEU A 259 8.55 -2.11 -3.92
C LEU A 259 9.61 -3.03 -3.31
N MET A 260 9.26 -4.28 -3.01
CA MET A 260 10.22 -5.22 -2.43
C MET A 260 11.43 -5.49 -3.34
N PRO A 261 11.27 -5.92 -4.61
CA PRO A 261 12.44 -6.11 -5.49
C PRO A 261 13.19 -4.80 -5.74
N THR A 262 12.52 -3.66 -5.75
CA THR A 262 13.18 -2.34 -5.88
C THR A 262 14.12 -2.07 -4.70
N ILE A 263 13.63 -2.26 -3.48
CA ILE A 263 14.43 -2.05 -2.25
C ILE A 263 15.63 -3.00 -2.22
N LEU A 264 15.42 -4.28 -2.55
CA LEU A 264 16.50 -5.27 -2.59
C LEU A 264 17.56 -4.91 -3.64
N GLU A 265 17.16 -4.46 -4.83
CA GLU A 265 18.10 -4.04 -5.88
C GLU A 265 18.89 -2.78 -5.50
N ILE A 266 18.25 -1.76 -4.91
CA ILE A 266 18.95 -0.56 -4.40
C ILE A 266 20.04 -0.95 -3.39
N LEU A 267 19.78 -1.95 -2.57
CA LEU A 267 20.69 -2.43 -1.53
C LEU A 267 21.67 -3.49 -2.02
N GLU A 268 21.60 -3.91 -3.28
CA GLU A 268 22.41 -4.98 -3.87
C GLU A 268 22.28 -6.31 -3.08
N ILE A 269 21.05 -6.61 -2.63
CA ILE A 269 20.68 -7.87 -1.99
C ILE A 269 20.09 -8.80 -3.05
N GLU A 270 20.73 -9.94 -3.27
CA GLU A 270 20.30 -10.91 -4.26
C GLU A 270 19.06 -11.70 -3.80
N LEU A 271 18.18 -12.03 -4.76
CA LEU A 271 17.04 -12.89 -4.50
C LEU A 271 17.48 -14.33 -4.24
N ASP A 272 16.84 -14.95 -3.27
CA ASP A 272 17.09 -16.34 -2.89
C ASP A 272 16.32 -17.29 -3.82
N SER A 273 17.04 -18.01 -4.67
CA SER A 273 16.47 -18.93 -5.65
C SER A 273 15.82 -20.18 -5.06
N SER A 274 15.91 -20.39 -3.76
CA SER A 274 15.23 -21.51 -3.07
C SER A 274 13.74 -21.21 -2.79
N TYR A 275 13.33 -19.96 -2.94
CA TYR A 275 11.94 -19.52 -2.80
C TYR A 275 11.27 -19.27 -4.15
N GLU A 276 9.96 -19.12 -4.14
CA GLU A 276 9.18 -18.81 -5.33
C GLU A 276 9.57 -17.47 -5.95
N LEU A 277 9.51 -17.40 -7.28
CA LEU A 277 9.78 -16.16 -8.02
C LEU A 277 8.78 -15.07 -7.63
N LEU A 278 9.25 -13.84 -7.54
CA LEU A 278 8.41 -12.67 -7.29
C LEU A 278 7.47 -12.40 -8.47
N ASP A 279 6.30 -11.85 -8.18
CA ASP A 279 5.41 -11.24 -9.19
C ASP A 279 5.78 -9.77 -9.44
N GLY A 280 6.43 -9.15 -8.46
CA GLY A 280 6.94 -7.79 -8.54
C GLY A 280 8.21 -7.70 -9.37
N GLU A 281 8.41 -6.54 -9.99
CA GLU A 281 9.59 -6.17 -10.76
C GLU A 281 10.20 -4.89 -10.18
N SER A 282 11.51 -4.75 -10.25
CA SER A 282 12.17 -3.56 -9.71
C SER A 282 11.82 -2.29 -10.49
N LEU A 283 11.53 -1.23 -9.74
CA LEU A 283 11.30 0.11 -10.25
C LEU A 283 12.58 0.94 -10.40
N LEU A 284 13.76 0.38 -10.07
CA LEU A 284 15.02 1.11 -10.10
C LEU A 284 15.32 1.73 -11.49
N PRO A 285 15.06 1.06 -12.62
CA PRO A 285 15.20 1.69 -13.93
C PRO A 285 14.33 2.93 -14.09
N LEU A 286 13.04 2.88 -13.70
CA LEU A 286 12.13 4.04 -13.73
C LEU A 286 12.59 5.16 -12.79
N LEU A 287 13.06 4.81 -11.60
CA LEU A 287 13.61 5.77 -10.63
C LEU A 287 14.87 6.45 -11.15
N ASN A 288 15.64 5.79 -12.02
CA ASN A 288 16.79 6.35 -12.73
C ASN A 288 16.41 7.10 -14.01
N GLY A 289 15.12 7.21 -14.34
CA GLY A 289 14.63 7.93 -15.53
C GLY A 289 14.62 7.11 -16.82
N GLU A 290 14.81 5.79 -16.75
CA GLU A 290 14.72 4.90 -17.89
C GLU A 290 13.26 4.59 -18.25
N LYS A 291 13.02 4.23 -19.50
CA LYS A 291 11.71 3.77 -19.97
C LYS A 291 11.59 2.26 -19.79
N THR A 292 10.52 1.82 -19.17
CA THR A 292 10.16 0.40 -19.04
C THR A 292 8.75 0.14 -19.58
N ASN A 293 8.45 -1.12 -19.85
CA ASN A 293 7.09 -1.51 -20.19
C ASN A 293 6.19 -1.42 -18.96
N GLU A 294 4.95 -1.03 -19.17
CA GLU A 294 3.94 -1.01 -18.11
C GLU A 294 3.42 -2.42 -17.84
N ASN A 295 3.38 -2.77 -16.57
CA ASN A 295 2.78 -4.02 -16.11
C ASN A 295 1.32 -3.82 -15.72
N LEU A 296 0.45 -4.79 -16.04
CA LEU A 296 -0.92 -4.80 -15.55
C LEU A 296 -0.94 -5.00 -14.03
N ALA A 297 -1.76 -4.23 -13.33
CA ALA A 297 -1.97 -4.35 -11.89
C ALA A 297 -3.22 -5.19 -11.62
N TYR A 298 -3.06 -6.27 -10.86
CA TYR A 298 -4.14 -7.12 -10.37
C TYR A 298 -4.47 -6.75 -8.93
N SER A 299 -5.77 -6.67 -8.62
CA SER A 299 -6.23 -6.43 -7.25
C SER A 299 -7.48 -7.25 -6.97
N GLU A 300 -7.66 -7.65 -5.71
CA GLU A 300 -8.84 -8.39 -5.27
C GLU A 300 -9.25 -8.05 -3.84
N THR A 301 -10.51 -8.32 -3.52
CA THR A 301 -11.06 -8.18 -2.19
C THR A 301 -12.22 -9.13 -1.94
N ALA A 302 -12.48 -9.37 -0.66
CA ALA A 302 -13.60 -10.14 -0.17
C ALA A 302 -14.75 -9.20 0.26
N ASN A 303 -15.58 -8.79 -0.70
CA ASN A 303 -16.71 -7.89 -0.43
C ASN A 303 -17.71 -8.55 0.54
N PRO A 304 -17.99 -7.94 1.70
CA PRO A 304 -18.90 -8.49 2.70
C PRO A 304 -20.38 -8.42 2.28
N LEU A 305 -20.71 -7.78 1.14
CA LEU A 305 -22.10 -7.52 0.72
C LEU A 305 -22.86 -6.74 1.81
N ASN A 306 -23.98 -7.30 2.27
CA ASN A 306 -24.77 -6.78 3.38
C ASN A 306 -24.34 -7.31 4.76
N ASP A 307 -23.39 -8.27 4.77
CA ASP A 307 -22.91 -8.87 6.01
C ASP A 307 -21.90 -7.97 6.72
N LYS A 308 -21.86 -8.06 8.04
CA LYS A 308 -20.89 -7.33 8.86
C LYS A 308 -19.47 -7.95 8.81
N LYS A 309 -19.36 -9.16 8.26
CA LYS A 309 -18.09 -9.90 8.18
C LYS A 309 -17.72 -10.14 6.72
N PRO A 310 -16.48 -9.84 6.30
CA PRO A 310 -16.00 -10.19 4.98
C PRO A 310 -16.08 -11.70 4.73
N PRO A 311 -16.35 -12.15 3.49
CA PRO A 311 -16.24 -13.55 3.12
C PRO A 311 -14.79 -14.04 3.27
N LYS A 312 -14.61 -15.35 3.34
CA LYS A 312 -13.27 -15.96 3.54
C LYS A 312 -12.39 -15.88 2.31
N GLU A 313 -12.99 -15.82 1.14
CA GLU A 313 -12.29 -15.77 -0.16
C GLU A 313 -12.71 -14.53 -0.93
N PRO A 314 -11.84 -13.97 -1.78
CA PRO A 314 -12.18 -12.85 -2.66
C PRO A 314 -13.35 -13.18 -3.57
N ASN A 315 -14.19 -12.17 -3.78
CA ASN A 315 -15.36 -12.24 -4.67
C ASN A 315 -15.50 -10.99 -5.54
N THR A 316 -14.55 -10.08 -5.45
CA THR A 316 -14.38 -8.90 -6.30
C THR A 316 -12.94 -8.83 -6.73
N ILE A 317 -12.69 -8.81 -8.02
CA ILE A 317 -11.36 -8.83 -8.62
C ILE A 317 -11.26 -7.76 -9.70
N SER A 318 -10.08 -7.20 -9.89
CA SER A 318 -9.84 -6.21 -10.94
C SER A 318 -8.47 -6.37 -11.58
N ILE A 319 -8.38 -5.90 -12.83
CA ILE A 319 -7.13 -5.72 -13.55
C ILE A 319 -7.10 -4.34 -14.19
N ARG A 320 -5.94 -3.70 -14.14
CA ARG A 320 -5.77 -2.31 -14.53
C ARG A 320 -4.49 -2.10 -15.33
N SER A 321 -4.59 -1.29 -16.38
CA SER A 321 -3.49 -0.55 -17.01
C SER A 321 -3.63 0.94 -16.67
N SER A 322 -2.72 1.79 -17.13
CA SER A 322 -2.87 3.27 -17.00
C SER A 322 -4.17 3.78 -17.62
N LYS A 323 -4.64 3.15 -18.71
CA LYS A 323 -5.80 3.60 -19.47
C LYS A 323 -7.08 2.85 -19.13
N TRP A 324 -7.03 1.54 -18.95
CA TRP A 324 -8.21 0.70 -18.84
C TRP A 324 -8.25 -0.06 -17.54
N LYS A 325 -9.46 -0.24 -16.99
CA LYS A 325 -9.69 -1.06 -15.81
C LYS A 325 -10.93 -1.91 -15.98
N LEU A 326 -10.78 -3.21 -15.75
CA LEU A 326 -11.86 -4.17 -15.69
C LEU A 326 -12.06 -4.62 -14.24
N ILE A 327 -13.28 -4.55 -13.74
CA ILE A 327 -13.69 -5.08 -12.42
C ILE A 327 -14.69 -6.21 -12.68
N ILE A 328 -14.52 -7.33 -11.99
CA ILE A 328 -15.44 -8.48 -12.01
C ILE A 328 -15.95 -8.69 -10.59
N ASN A 329 -17.26 -8.55 -10.42
CA ASN A 329 -17.95 -8.75 -9.16
C ASN A 329 -18.59 -10.16 -9.19
N GLU A 330 -17.86 -11.17 -8.71
CA GLU A 330 -18.29 -12.58 -8.75
C GLU A 330 -19.51 -12.84 -7.86
N TYR A 331 -19.68 -12.05 -6.79
CA TYR A 331 -20.79 -12.18 -5.85
C TYR A 331 -22.18 -11.90 -6.47
N ASN A 332 -22.24 -11.10 -7.52
CA ASN A 332 -23.49 -10.77 -8.22
C ASN A 332 -23.41 -10.98 -9.74
N ASN A 333 -22.32 -11.57 -10.22
CA ASN A 333 -22.04 -11.86 -11.62
C ASN A 333 -22.12 -10.62 -12.53
N THR A 334 -21.57 -9.48 -12.05
CA THR A 334 -21.50 -8.24 -12.85
C THR A 334 -20.06 -7.93 -13.23
N LYS A 335 -19.92 -7.14 -14.32
CA LYS A 335 -18.64 -6.62 -14.80
C LYS A 335 -18.73 -5.12 -15.00
N GLU A 336 -17.60 -4.47 -14.84
CA GLU A 336 -17.44 -3.04 -15.08
C GLU A 336 -16.14 -2.79 -15.85
N LEU A 337 -16.21 -1.99 -16.91
CA LEU A 337 -15.06 -1.58 -17.71
C LEU A 337 -15.00 -0.06 -17.77
N TYR A 338 -13.85 0.51 -17.46
CA TYR A 338 -13.62 1.96 -17.40
C TYR A 338 -12.45 2.38 -18.25
N ASP A 339 -12.63 3.47 -19.03
CA ASP A 339 -11.54 4.22 -19.66
C ASP A 339 -11.05 5.30 -18.67
N LEU A 340 -9.98 5.03 -17.96
CA LEU A 340 -9.47 5.89 -16.89
C LEU A 340 -8.86 7.21 -17.40
N GLU A 341 -8.57 7.34 -18.69
CA GLU A 341 -8.12 8.62 -19.30
C GLU A 341 -9.29 9.60 -19.39
N SER A 342 -10.46 9.12 -19.85
CA SER A 342 -11.64 9.95 -20.03
C SER A 342 -12.56 9.95 -18.79
N ASP A 343 -12.49 8.93 -17.96
CA ASP A 343 -13.30 8.72 -16.76
C ASP A 343 -12.47 8.27 -15.54
N PRO A 344 -11.59 9.12 -15.03
CA PRO A 344 -10.74 8.80 -13.89
C PRO A 344 -11.49 8.58 -12.57
N LEU A 345 -12.80 8.86 -12.53
CA LEU A 345 -13.65 8.67 -11.35
C LEU A 345 -14.55 7.42 -11.47
N GLU A 346 -14.37 6.62 -12.53
CA GLU A 346 -15.06 5.34 -12.71
C GLU A 346 -16.60 5.45 -12.62
N LYS A 347 -17.16 6.46 -13.31
CA LYS A 347 -18.60 6.76 -13.32
C LYS A 347 -19.35 6.14 -14.50
N ASN A 348 -18.65 5.93 -15.63
CA ASN A 348 -19.25 5.52 -16.89
C ASN A 348 -18.81 4.11 -17.28
N ASN A 349 -19.54 3.10 -16.82
CA ASN A 349 -19.28 1.71 -17.20
C ASN A 349 -19.54 1.48 -18.68
N VAL A 350 -18.52 1.04 -19.43
CA VAL A 350 -18.57 0.78 -20.87
C VAL A 350 -18.50 -0.71 -21.22
N VAL A 351 -18.69 -1.59 -20.24
CA VAL A 351 -18.74 -3.05 -20.45
C VAL A 351 -19.79 -3.42 -21.49
N GLY A 352 -19.50 -4.44 -22.31
CA GLY A 352 -20.44 -4.96 -23.32
C GLY A 352 -20.59 -4.09 -24.58
N LYS A 353 -19.77 -3.04 -24.74
CA LYS A 353 -19.76 -2.23 -25.98
C LYS A 353 -18.93 -2.83 -27.12
N GLY A 354 -18.48 -4.07 -26.99
CA GLY A 354 -17.70 -4.77 -28.03
C GLY A 354 -16.26 -4.28 -28.16
N LEU A 355 -15.67 -3.78 -27.08
CA LEU A 355 -14.29 -3.30 -27.05
C LEU A 355 -13.35 -4.50 -26.86
N GLU A 356 -12.42 -4.73 -27.77
CA GLU A 356 -11.43 -5.83 -27.69
C GLU A 356 -10.62 -5.84 -26.39
N ILE A 357 -10.45 -4.68 -25.79
CA ILE A 357 -9.74 -4.54 -24.50
C ILE A 357 -10.44 -5.29 -23.36
N GLU A 358 -11.78 -5.44 -23.40
CA GLU A 358 -12.52 -6.18 -22.38
C GLU A 358 -12.08 -7.64 -22.33
N ASP A 359 -12.04 -8.31 -23.48
CA ASP A 359 -11.63 -9.72 -23.58
C ASP A 359 -10.14 -9.90 -23.24
N TYR A 360 -9.29 -8.98 -23.69
CA TYR A 360 -7.87 -8.98 -23.35
C TYR A 360 -7.66 -8.90 -21.83
N LEU A 361 -8.27 -7.91 -21.17
CA LEU A 361 -8.14 -7.74 -19.73
C LEU A 361 -8.74 -8.91 -18.94
N ALA A 362 -9.89 -9.43 -19.36
CA ALA A 362 -10.49 -10.61 -18.72
C ALA A 362 -9.58 -11.84 -18.81
N LYS A 363 -8.98 -12.10 -19.96
CA LYS A 363 -8.01 -13.18 -20.14
C LYS A 363 -6.80 -13.00 -19.19
N ARG A 364 -6.18 -11.83 -19.20
CA ARG A 364 -5.01 -11.52 -18.36
C ARG A 364 -5.33 -11.62 -16.87
N LEU A 365 -6.52 -11.16 -16.45
CA LEU A 365 -6.99 -11.24 -15.07
C LEU A 365 -7.03 -12.69 -14.58
N TYR A 366 -7.66 -13.58 -15.36
CA TYR A 366 -7.76 -15.00 -14.98
C TYR A 366 -6.42 -15.73 -15.07
N GLU A 367 -5.50 -15.33 -15.96
CA GLU A 367 -4.14 -15.86 -15.98
C GLU A 367 -3.41 -15.55 -14.66
N ILE A 368 -3.57 -14.35 -14.09
CA ILE A 368 -2.95 -13.99 -12.79
C ILE A 368 -3.68 -14.69 -11.65
N LYS A 369 -5.02 -14.63 -11.62
CA LYS A 369 -5.84 -15.25 -10.57
C LYS A 369 -5.54 -16.74 -10.41
N ASN A 370 -5.31 -17.45 -11.52
CA ASN A 370 -5.11 -18.89 -11.53
C ASN A 370 -3.63 -19.33 -11.41
N LYS A 371 -2.69 -18.39 -11.29
CA LYS A 371 -1.33 -18.71 -10.87
C LYS A 371 -1.37 -19.21 -9.42
N SER A 372 -1.23 -20.49 -9.20
CA SER A 372 -1.16 -21.13 -7.88
C SER A 372 0.29 -21.28 -7.41
#